data_a23f37a932bf9b3affc1bf3975a3a3b1
#
_entry.id   a23f37a932bf9b3affc1bf3975a3a3b1
#
_cell.length_a   1.000
_cell.length_b   1.000
_cell.length_c   1.000
_cell.angle_alpha   90.00
_cell.angle_beta   90.00
_cell.angle_gamma   90.00
#
_symmetry.space_group_name_H-M   'P 1'
#
loop_
_entity.id
_entity.type
_entity.pdbx_description
1 polymer ?
#
loop_
_entity_poly.entity_id
_entity_poly.type
_entity_poly.pdbx_seq_one_letter_code
_entity_poly.pdbx_strand_id
1 'polypeptide(L)'
;MFMMAHPVVKVVMAGLILASIFSWTLLLIKLVEFSSLGKKTNRFLEEYRSARTLADIRRVATSEEFDGNPLADMAAAATGEVELSRQAGLDVTGVHRSSTIDRANNAIGAVQGGLGIRLSGGQQFLASVGSGGPFIGLFGTVYGIMNSFIGIAESNTTNLAVVAPGIAEALLATGIGLFAAIPAVIFYNYFNTRIASYGARADGFNAELINSISRQLDKGA
;
A
#
# COMPACT_ATOMS: atom_id res chain seq x y z
N MET A 1 -23.82 -21.92 -19.37
CA MET A 1 -22.41 -22.28 -19.17
C MET A 1 -22.06 -22.39 -17.69
N PHE A 2 -22.06 -21.33 -16.89
CA PHE A 2 -21.69 -21.39 -15.45
C PHE A 2 -22.52 -22.40 -14.63
N MET A 3 -23.79 -22.60 -14.94
CA MET A 3 -24.69 -23.49 -14.19
C MET A 3 -24.42 -24.98 -14.36
N MET A 4 -23.76 -25.39 -15.41
CA MET A 4 -23.48 -26.78 -15.74
C MET A 4 -22.10 -27.27 -15.28
N ALA A 5 -21.20 -26.33 -14.89
CA ALA A 5 -19.85 -26.66 -14.45
C ALA A 5 -19.85 -27.56 -13.19
N HIS A 6 -18.80 -28.38 -13.09
CA HIS A 6 -18.57 -29.13 -11.87
C HIS A 6 -18.42 -28.21 -10.64
N PRO A 7 -18.91 -28.58 -9.43
CA PRO A 7 -18.87 -27.74 -8.24
C PRO A 7 -17.49 -27.13 -7.94
N VAL A 8 -16.41 -27.87 -8.13
CA VAL A 8 -15.03 -27.40 -7.92
C VAL A 8 -14.71 -26.23 -8.87
N VAL A 9 -15.03 -26.36 -10.16
CA VAL A 9 -14.80 -25.30 -11.15
C VAL A 9 -15.63 -24.06 -10.83
N LYS A 10 -16.86 -24.22 -10.35
CA LYS A 10 -17.72 -23.11 -9.89
C LYS A 10 -17.09 -22.36 -8.73
N VAL A 11 -16.57 -23.08 -7.72
CA VAL A 11 -15.91 -22.46 -6.56
C VAL A 11 -14.67 -21.68 -6.99
N VAL A 12 -13.86 -22.24 -7.89
CA VAL A 12 -12.68 -21.58 -8.45
C VAL A 12 -13.08 -20.29 -9.18
N MET A 13 -14.04 -20.33 -10.08
CA MET A 13 -14.50 -19.18 -10.83
C MET A 13 -15.10 -18.10 -9.90
N ALA A 14 -15.96 -18.50 -8.96
CA ALA A 14 -16.55 -17.56 -8.00
C ALA A 14 -15.49 -16.87 -7.15
N GLY A 15 -14.50 -17.62 -6.63
CA GLY A 15 -13.38 -17.07 -5.87
C GLY A 15 -12.56 -16.06 -6.67
N LEU A 16 -12.26 -16.37 -7.93
CA LEU A 16 -11.52 -15.48 -8.83
C LEU A 16 -12.31 -14.20 -9.17
N ILE A 17 -13.63 -14.31 -9.38
CA ILE A 17 -14.50 -13.14 -9.60
C ILE A 17 -14.53 -12.24 -8.37
N LEU A 18 -14.70 -12.81 -7.18
CA LEU A 18 -14.66 -12.05 -5.94
C LEU A 18 -13.31 -11.38 -5.72
N ALA A 19 -12.21 -12.09 -5.99
CA ALA A 19 -10.87 -11.53 -5.93
C ALA A 19 -10.68 -10.38 -6.92
N SER A 20 -11.23 -10.49 -8.13
CA SER A 20 -11.21 -9.41 -9.12
C SER A 20 -11.98 -8.18 -8.63
N ILE A 21 -13.21 -8.34 -8.14
CA ILE A 21 -14.02 -7.23 -7.60
C ILE A 21 -13.28 -6.53 -6.46
N PHE A 22 -12.67 -7.32 -5.56
CA PHE A 22 -11.91 -6.75 -4.44
C PHE A 22 -10.66 -6.00 -4.92
N SER A 23 -9.97 -6.49 -5.94
CA SER A 23 -8.83 -5.80 -6.56
C SER A 23 -9.21 -4.43 -7.13
N TRP A 24 -10.35 -4.33 -7.82
CA TRP A 24 -10.88 -3.06 -8.31
C TRP A 24 -11.32 -2.12 -7.19
N THR A 25 -11.90 -2.65 -6.13
CA THR A 25 -12.26 -1.88 -4.92
C THR A 25 -11.01 -1.29 -4.27
N LEU A 26 -9.95 -2.10 -4.11
CA LEU A 26 -8.66 -1.62 -3.59
C LEU A 26 -8.06 -0.52 -4.47
N LEU A 27 -8.14 -0.66 -5.80
CA LEU A 27 -7.70 0.41 -6.71
C LEU A 27 -8.36 1.74 -6.38
N LEU A 28 -9.70 1.75 -6.30
CA LEU A 28 -10.47 2.98 -6.06
C LEU A 28 -10.14 3.60 -4.69
N ILE A 29 -10.11 2.78 -3.64
CA ILE A 29 -9.76 3.24 -2.29
C ILE A 29 -8.36 3.85 -2.28
N LYS A 30 -7.38 3.15 -2.84
CA LYS A 30 -5.99 3.60 -2.88
C LYS A 30 -5.78 4.85 -3.74
N LEU A 31 -6.47 5.00 -4.85
CA LEU A 31 -6.41 6.22 -5.66
C LEU A 31 -6.88 7.44 -4.88
N VAL A 32 -7.99 7.32 -4.14
CA VAL A 32 -8.50 8.41 -3.28
C VAL A 32 -7.53 8.69 -2.14
N GLU A 33 -7.03 7.65 -1.46
CA GLU A 33 -6.06 7.76 -0.37
C GLU A 33 -4.81 8.53 -0.81
N PHE A 34 -4.14 8.10 -1.90
CA PHE A 34 -2.93 8.75 -2.40
C PHE A 34 -3.18 10.16 -2.94
N SER A 35 -4.34 10.41 -3.56
CA SER A 35 -4.71 11.76 -4.03
C SER A 35 -4.90 12.71 -2.84
N SER A 36 -5.63 12.30 -1.82
CA SER A 36 -5.85 13.08 -0.60
C SER A 36 -4.55 13.32 0.15
N LEU A 37 -3.75 12.25 0.34
CA LEU A 37 -2.45 12.32 1.00
C LEU A 37 -1.51 13.31 0.28
N GLY A 38 -1.46 13.24 -1.06
CA GLY A 38 -0.62 14.13 -1.86
C GLY A 38 -1.01 15.61 -1.71
N LYS A 39 -2.31 15.92 -1.74
CA LYS A 39 -2.81 17.29 -1.53
C LYS A 39 -2.50 17.80 -0.12
N LYS A 40 -2.81 17.00 0.91
CA LYS A 40 -2.49 17.34 2.30
C LYS A 40 -1.01 17.59 2.52
N THR A 41 -0.16 16.71 1.94
CA THR A 41 1.30 16.85 2.06
C THR A 41 1.82 18.10 1.37
N ASN A 42 1.32 18.45 0.19
CA ASN A 42 1.72 19.68 -0.50
C ASN A 42 1.39 20.92 0.34
N ARG A 43 0.17 21.00 0.88
CA ARG A 43 -0.27 22.10 1.71
C ARG A 43 0.55 22.18 3.02
N PHE A 44 0.81 21.05 3.67
CA PHE A 44 1.69 21.01 4.82
C PHE A 44 3.07 21.58 4.52
N LEU A 45 3.69 21.21 3.39
CA LEU A 45 5.01 21.72 3.02
C LEU A 45 5.01 23.21 2.72
N GLU A 46 3.93 23.77 2.16
CA GLU A 46 3.78 25.22 1.96
C GLU A 46 3.77 25.95 3.31
N GLU A 47 2.99 25.47 4.28
CA GLU A 47 2.94 26.07 5.62
C GLU A 47 4.25 25.84 6.40
N TYR A 48 4.84 24.65 6.34
CA TYR A 48 6.14 24.36 6.92
C TYR A 48 7.24 25.33 6.42
N ARG A 49 7.27 25.61 5.12
CA ARG A 49 8.26 26.54 4.55
C ARG A 49 8.07 28.00 4.98
N SER A 50 6.89 28.36 5.41
CA SER A 50 6.59 29.68 5.96
C SER A 50 6.99 29.80 7.45
N ALA A 51 7.15 28.67 8.15
CA ALA A 51 7.53 28.63 9.56
C ALA A 51 8.99 29.11 9.74
N ARG A 52 9.19 29.97 10.74
CA ARG A 52 10.50 30.58 11.02
C ARG A 52 11.15 30.04 12.28
N THR A 53 10.38 29.52 13.21
CA THR A 53 10.82 29.00 14.50
C THR A 53 10.42 27.56 14.69
N LEU A 54 11.08 26.85 15.63
CA LEU A 54 10.67 25.47 16.00
C LEU A 54 9.24 25.43 16.55
N ALA A 55 8.82 26.49 17.27
CA ALA A 55 7.46 26.62 17.78
C ALA A 55 6.43 26.73 16.64
N ASP A 56 6.76 27.47 15.57
CA ASP A 56 5.91 27.55 14.38
C ASP A 56 5.82 26.20 13.67
N ILE A 57 6.94 25.51 13.47
CA ILE A 57 6.97 24.17 12.87
C ILE A 57 6.08 23.23 13.65
N ARG A 58 6.21 23.21 14.99
CA ARG A 58 5.40 22.36 15.86
C ARG A 58 3.92 22.70 15.76
N ARG A 59 3.56 23.97 15.80
CA ARG A 59 2.18 24.44 15.67
C ARG A 59 1.53 23.97 14.37
N VAL A 60 2.23 24.11 13.25
CA VAL A 60 1.75 23.62 11.94
C VAL A 60 1.64 22.10 11.95
N ALA A 61 2.67 21.40 12.46
CA ALA A 61 2.71 19.94 12.47
C ALA A 61 1.63 19.28 13.35
N THR A 62 1.19 19.96 14.42
CA THR A 62 0.17 19.48 15.36
C THR A 62 -1.23 20.03 15.07
N SER A 63 -1.42 20.75 13.96
CA SER A 63 -2.72 21.27 13.56
C SER A 63 -3.65 20.13 13.14
N GLU A 64 -4.93 20.19 13.52
CA GLU A 64 -5.97 19.21 13.14
C GLU A 64 -6.10 19.07 11.61
N GLU A 65 -5.78 20.10 10.88
CA GLU A 65 -5.78 20.08 9.42
C GLU A 65 -4.84 19.02 8.83
N PHE A 66 -3.69 18.81 9.48
CA PHE A 66 -2.66 17.87 9.02
C PHE A 66 -2.67 16.55 9.78
N ASP A 67 -3.69 16.32 10.60
CA ASP A 67 -3.83 15.06 11.30
C ASP A 67 -3.75 13.86 10.33
N GLY A 68 -2.92 12.89 10.70
CA GLY A 68 -2.65 11.72 9.87
C GLY A 68 -1.79 11.99 8.62
N ASN A 69 -1.15 13.15 8.49
CA ASN A 69 -0.15 13.40 7.46
C ASN A 69 1.23 12.93 7.96
N PRO A 70 1.89 11.96 7.30
CA PRO A 70 3.17 11.42 7.79
C PRO A 70 4.28 12.47 7.92
N LEU A 71 4.35 13.48 7.06
CA LEU A 71 5.36 14.52 7.16
C LEU A 71 5.08 15.45 8.35
N ALA A 72 3.81 15.73 8.65
CA ALA A 72 3.43 16.46 9.85
C ALA A 72 3.77 15.65 11.10
N ASP A 73 3.46 14.35 11.10
CA ASP A 73 3.81 13.44 12.20
C ASP A 73 5.33 13.41 12.45
N MET A 74 6.15 13.38 11.38
CA MET A 74 7.62 13.47 11.49
C MET A 74 8.06 14.80 12.09
N ALA A 75 7.49 15.91 11.66
CA ALA A 75 7.82 17.23 12.19
C ALA A 75 7.38 17.40 13.66
N ALA A 76 6.22 16.88 14.02
CA ALA A 76 5.71 16.86 15.38
C ALA A 76 6.63 16.01 16.30
N ALA A 77 7.03 14.82 15.86
CA ALA A 77 7.92 13.93 16.59
C ALA A 77 9.29 14.58 16.84
N ALA A 78 9.91 15.16 15.81
CA ALA A 78 11.22 15.79 15.90
C ALA A 78 11.20 17.04 16.80
N THR A 79 10.23 17.92 16.61
CA THR A 79 10.09 19.14 17.45
C THR A 79 9.68 18.80 18.87
N GLY A 80 8.89 17.75 19.06
CA GLY A 80 8.52 17.22 20.36
C GLY A 80 9.75 16.73 21.14
N GLU A 81 10.68 16.03 20.50
CA GLU A 81 11.92 15.55 21.13
C GLU A 81 12.84 16.69 21.55
N VAL A 82 12.94 17.74 20.75
CA VAL A 82 13.69 18.96 21.14
C VAL A 82 13.07 19.59 22.38
N GLU A 83 11.76 19.68 22.43
CA GLU A 83 11.05 20.24 23.58
C GLU A 83 11.20 19.38 24.85
N LEU A 84 11.09 18.07 24.74
CA LEU A 84 11.34 17.13 25.84
C LEU A 84 12.77 17.25 26.37
N SER A 85 13.75 17.44 25.48
CA SER A 85 15.14 17.67 25.88
C SER A 85 15.31 18.98 26.69
N ARG A 86 14.60 20.06 26.28
CA ARG A 86 14.58 21.31 27.01
C ARG A 86 13.92 21.16 28.40
N GLN A 87 12.78 20.49 28.45
CA GLN A 87 12.06 20.23 29.72
C GLN A 87 12.89 19.37 30.70
N ALA A 88 13.74 18.49 30.15
CA ALA A 88 14.70 17.72 30.97
C ALA A 88 15.90 18.55 31.46
N GLY A 89 15.95 19.87 31.18
CA GLY A 89 17.02 20.75 31.60
C GLY A 89 18.33 20.56 30.78
N LEU A 90 18.28 19.93 29.63
CA LEU A 90 19.45 19.73 28.78
C LEU A 90 19.80 21.02 28.03
N ASP A 91 21.09 21.34 27.97
CA ASP A 91 21.58 22.44 27.13
C ASP A 91 21.56 22.00 25.63
N VAL A 92 20.40 22.21 24.99
CA VAL A 92 20.14 21.80 23.60
C VAL A 92 20.89 22.65 22.59
N THR A 93 21.42 23.79 22.97
CA THR A 93 22.17 24.70 22.11
C THR A 93 23.69 24.55 22.27
N GLY A 94 24.14 23.93 23.38
CA GLY A 94 25.55 23.68 23.71
C GLY A 94 25.90 22.18 23.70
N VAL A 95 26.28 21.69 24.89
CA VAL A 95 26.87 20.36 25.07
C VAL A 95 25.96 19.21 24.56
N HIS A 96 24.65 19.35 24.73
CA HIS A 96 23.69 18.32 24.36
C HIS A 96 23.08 18.49 22.94
N ARG A 97 23.57 19.46 22.15
CA ARG A 97 23.03 19.77 20.82
C ARG A 97 23.05 18.56 19.89
N SER A 98 24.22 17.92 19.75
CA SER A 98 24.35 16.76 18.85
C SER A 98 23.43 15.62 19.26
N SER A 99 23.42 15.26 20.54
CA SER A 99 22.55 14.20 21.05
C SER A 99 21.05 14.52 20.93
N THR A 100 20.68 15.81 20.97
CA THR A 100 19.29 16.24 20.74
C THR A 100 18.91 16.07 19.28
N ILE A 101 19.79 16.42 18.34
CA ILE A 101 19.58 16.22 16.91
C ILE A 101 19.47 14.71 16.59
N ASP A 102 20.33 13.88 17.18
CA ASP A 102 20.30 12.44 17.01
C ASP A 102 18.96 11.84 17.52
N ARG A 103 18.48 12.28 18.70
CA ARG A 103 17.18 11.85 19.21
C ARG A 103 16.03 12.31 18.31
N ALA A 104 16.05 13.53 17.83
CA ALA A 104 15.05 14.03 16.88
C ALA A 104 15.05 13.22 15.58
N ASN A 105 16.22 12.88 15.05
CA ASN A 105 16.33 12.04 13.85
C ASN A 105 15.81 10.61 14.10
N ASN A 106 16.09 10.02 15.28
CA ASN A 106 15.56 8.72 15.66
C ASN A 106 14.02 8.73 15.80
N ALA A 107 13.46 9.82 16.36
CA ALA A 107 12.02 10.00 16.46
C ALA A 107 11.35 10.07 15.07
N ILE A 108 11.97 10.78 14.14
CA ILE A 108 11.54 10.78 12.72
C ILE A 108 11.61 9.36 12.13
N GLY A 109 12.71 8.64 12.34
CA GLY A 109 12.91 7.27 11.84
C GLY A 109 11.83 6.30 12.33
N ALA A 110 11.38 6.45 13.59
CA ALA A 110 10.27 5.66 14.14
C ALA A 110 8.94 5.91 13.38
N VAL A 111 8.64 7.16 13.06
CA VAL A 111 7.45 7.53 12.26
C VAL A 111 7.57 6.99 10.83
N GLN A 112 8.74 7.14 10.20
CA GLN A 112 9.01 6.62 8.84
C GLN A 112 8.89 5.10 8.76
N GLY A 113 9.36 4.37 9.77
CA GLY A 113 9.24 2.92 9.83
C GLY A 113 7.79 2.44 9.76
N GLY A 114 6.87 3.17 10.39
CA GLY A 114 5.42 2.89 10.32
C GLY A 114 4.76 3.26 8.99
N LEU A 115 5.33 4.22 8.26
CA LEU A 115 4.75 4.75 7.03
C LEU A 115 4.63 3.69 5.92
N GLY A 116 5.68 2.90 5.70
CA GLY A 116 5.68 1.84 4.70
C GLY A 116 4.58 0.82 4.94
N ILE A 117 4.41 0.38 6.19
CA ILE A 117 3.37 -0.57 6.60
C ILE A 117 1.98 0.04 6.36
N ARG A 118 1.76 1.28 6.75
CA ARG A 118 0.48 1.98 6.59
C ARG A 118 0.09 2.13 5.11
N LEU A 119 1.02 2.52 4.25
CA LEU A 119 0.75 2.73 2.83
C LEU A 119 0.64 1.43 2.03
N SER A 120 1.26 0.33 2.48
CA SER A 120 1.24 -0.97 1.80
C SER A 120 -0.03 -1.79 2.05
N GLY A 121 -1.00 -1.29 2.81
CA GLY A 121 -2.27 -1.99 3.04
C GLY A 121 -2.93 -2.42 1.72
N GLY A 122 -3.30 -3.71 1.62
CA GLY A 122 -3.89 -4.30 0.40
C GLY A 122 -2.90 -4.72 -0.69
N GLN A 123 -1.62 -4.29 -0.62
CA GLN A 123 -0.60 -4.66 -1.63
C GLN A 123 -0.35 -6.18 -1.67
N GLN A 124 -0.29 -6.81 -0.50
CA GLN A 124 -0.12 -8.26 -0.39
C GLN A 124 -1.24 -9.03 -1.10
N PHE A 125 -2.48 -8.55 -1.01
CA PHE A 125 -3.60 -9.16 -1.71
C PHE A 125 -3.45 -9.04 -3.22
N LEU A 126 -3.15 -7.84 -3.74
CA LEU A 126 -2.93 -7.61 -5.17
C LEU A 126 -1.80 -8.48 -5.72
N ALA A 127 -0.68 -8.59 -4.99
CA ALA A 127 0.43 -9.47 -5.33
C ALA A 127 -0.01 -10.93 -5.40
N SER A 128 -0.80 -11.39 -4.41
CA SER A 128 -1.28 -12.78 -4.34
C SER A 128 -2.24 -13.11 -5.48
N VAL A 129 -3.19 -12.21 -5.78
CA VAL A 129 -4.11 -12.39 -6.92
C VAL A 129 -3.35 -12.36 -8.24
N GLY A 130 -2.42 -11.42 -8.39
CA GLY A 130 -1.62 -11.29 -9.61
C GLY A 130 -0.76 -12.52 -9.90
N SER A 131 -0.10 -13.07 -8.88
CA SER A 131 0.76 -14.25 -9.04
C SER A 131 -0.01 -15.57 -9.02
N GLY A 132 -1.02 -15.70 -8.17
CA GLY A 132 -1.77 -16.94 -7.97
C GLY A 132 -2.97 -17.13 -8.90
N GLY A 133 -3.59 -16.03 -9.31
CA GLY A 133 -4.82 -16.05 -10.14
C GLY A 133 -4.72 -16.93 -11.39
N PRO A 134 -3.66 -16.81 -12.22
CA PRO A 134 -3.50 -17.65 -13.39
C PRO A 134 -3.40 -19.14 -13.08
N PHE A 135 -2.69 -19.50 -11.99
CA PHE A 135 -2.53 -20.90 -11.60
C PHE A 135 -3.82 -21.49 -11.02
N ILE A 136 -4.59 -20.69 -10.27
CA ILE A 136 -5.91 -21.08 -9.77
C ILE A 136 -6.87 -21.29 -10.95
N GLY A 137 -6.84 -20.42 -11.95
CA GLY A 137 -7.60 -20.59 -13.18
C GLY A 137 -7.17 -21.84 -13.97
N LEU A 138 -5.87 -22.09 -14.10
CA LEU A 138 -5.31 -23.28 -14.72
C LEU A 138 -5.75 -24.57 -13.98
N PHE A 139 -5.73 -24.55 -12.64
CA PHE A 139 -6.25 -25.66 -11.84
C PHE A 139 -7.72 -25.96 -12.21
N GLY A 140 -8.54 -24.91 -12.32
CA GLY A 140 -9.93 -25.05 -12.78
C GLY A 140 -10.05 -25.72 -14.15
N THR A 141 -9.15 -25.39 -15.09
CA THR A 141 -9.11 -25.98 -16.43
C THR A 141 -8.75 -27.47 -16.38
N VAL A 142 -7.67 -27.79 -15.68
CA VAL A 142 -7.19 -29.20 -15.55
C VAL A 142 -8.28 -30.06 -14.93
N TYR A 143 -8.90 -29.59 -13.85
CA TYR A 143 -9.97 -30.32 -13.16
C TYR A 143 -11.22 -30.50 -14.03
N GLY A 144 -11.65 -29.44 -14.73
CA GLY A 144 -12.84 -29.49 -15.59
C GLY A 144 -12.65 -30.42 -16.81
N ILE A 145 -11.47 -30.39 -17.44
CA ILE A 145 -11.14 -31.30 -18.56
C ILE A 145 -11.08 -32.75 -18.06
N MET A 146 -10.41 -32.99 -16.91
CA MET A 146 -10.35 -34.33 -16.31
C MET A 146 -11.77 -34.88 -16.05
N ASN A 147 -12.65 -34.07 -15.49
CA ASN A 147 -14.03 -34.49 -15.23
C ASN A 147 -14.81 -34.76 -16.52
N SER A 148 -14.56 -34.01 -17.60
CA SER A 148 -15.15 -34.26 -18.90
C SER A 148 -14.74 -35.62 -19.51
N PHE A 149 -13.47 -36.02 -19.34
CA PHE A 149 -12.99 -37.33 -19.78
C PHE A 149 -13.56 -38.47 -18.92
N ILE A 150 -13.74 -38.27 -17.64
CA ILE A 150 -14.42 -39.27 -16.77
C ILE A 150 -15.86 -39.48 -17.27
N GLY A 151 -16.58 -38.41 -17.63
CA GLY A 151 -17.93 -38.52 -18.18
C GLY A 151 -18.00 -39.30 -19.50
N ILE A 152 -16.98 -39.24 -20.39
CA ILE A 152 -16.88 -40.08 -21.56
C ILE A 152 -16.76 -41.56 -21.18
N ALA A 153 -15.89 -41.86 -20.25
CA ALA A 153 -15.67 -43.24 -19.80
C ALA A 153 -16.92 -43.86 -19.16
N GLU A 154 -17.68 -43.09 -18.40
CA GLU A 154 -18.93 -43.53 -17.76
C GLU A 154 -20.08 -43.70 -18.74
N SER A 155 -20.19 -42.81 -19.71
CA SER A 155 -21.28 -42.84 -20.72
C SER A 155 -21.06 -43.76 -21.90
N ASN A 156 -19.85 -44.35 -22.02
CA ASN A 156 -19.43 -45.19 -23.16
C ASN A 156 -19.70 -44.56 -24.55
N THR A 157 -19.67 -43.22 -24.64
CA THR A 157 -19.92 -42.47 -25.87
C THR A 157 -18.80 -41.45 -26.11
N THR A 158 -18.27 -41.44 -27.31
CA THR A 158 -17.26 -40.47 -27.78
C THR A 158 -17.88 -39.24 -28.43
N ASN A 159 -19.19 -38.99 -28.21
CA ASN A 159 -19.87 -37.84 -28.78
C ASN A 159 -19.35 -36.54 -28.17
N LEU A 160 -18.71 -35.71 -28.99
CA LEU A 160 -18.19 -34.38 -28.60
C LEU A 160 -19.25 -33.46 -28.00
N ALA A 161 -20.52 -33.62 -28.37
CA ALA A 161 -21.60 -32.80 -27.79
C ALA A 161 -21.79 -33.01 -26.29
N VAL A 162 -21.35 -34.13 -25.74
CA VAL A 162 -21.42 -34.44 -24.32
C VAL A 162 -20.32 -33.73 -23.52
N VAL A 163 -19.12 -33.58 -24.07
CA VAL A 163 -17.94 -33.06 -23.37
C VAL A 163 -17.60 -31.63 -23.69
N ALA A 164 -18.00 -31.13 -24.87
CA ALA A 164 -17.70 -29.76 -25.30
C ALA A 164 -18.15 -28.67 -24.27
N PRO A 165 -19.31 -28.78 -23.64
CA PRO A 165 -19.68 -27.80 -22.58
C PRO A 165 -18.73 -27.80 -21.40
N GLY A 166 -18.32 -28.95 -20.89
CA GLY A 166 -17.41 -29.07 -19.75
C GLY A 166 -16.01 -28.54 -20.06
N ILE A 167 -15.51 -28.78 -21.28
CA ILE A 167 -14.24 -28.24 -21.73
C ILE A 167 -14.32 -26.70 -21.87
N ALA A 168 -15.41 -26.19 -22.46
CA ALA A 168 -15.60 -24.75 -22.60
C ALA A 168 -15.67 -24.04 -21.23
N GLU A 169 -16.32 -24.64 -20.24
CA GLU A 169 -16.39 -24.10 -18.88
C GLU A 169 -15.04 -24.16 -18.17
N ALA A 170 -14.26 -25.21 -18.39
CA ALA A 170 -12.90 -25.32 -17.92
C ALA A 170 -12.02 -24.18 -18.46
N LEU A 171 -12.03 -23.96 -19.77
CA LEU A 171 -11.27 -22.87 -20.40
C LEU A 171 -11.69 -21.50 -19.90
N LEU A 172 -12.98 -21.30 -19.63
CA LEU A 172 -13.50 -20.07 -19.03
C LEU A 172 -12.88 -19.79 -17.66
N ALA A 173 -12.63 -20.82 -16.84
CA ALA A 173 -11.99 -20.64 -15.54
C ALA A 173 -10.58 -20.02 -15.66
N THR A 174 -9.77 -20.45 -16.63
CA THR A 174 -8.46 -19.83 -16.92
C THR A 174 -8.64 -18.41 -17.42
N GLY A 175 -9.60 -18.13 -18.29
CA GLY A 175 -9.90 -16.77 -18.75
C GLY A 175 -10.25 -15.82 -17.60
N ILE A 176 -11.07 -16.27 -16.65
CA ILE A 176 -11.41 -15.51 -15.43
C ILE A 176 -10.17 -15.31 -14.54
N GLY A 177 -9.32 -16.33 -14.41
CA GLY A 177 -8.06 -16.23 -13.64
C GLY A 177 -7.13 -15.15 -14.19
N LEU A 178 -6.96 -15.11 -15.52
CA LEU A 178 -6.17 -14.07 -16.19
C LEU A 178 -6.83 -12.69 -16.08
N PHE A 179 -8.15 -12.62 -16.23
CA PHE A 179 -8.90 -11.37 -16.09
C PHE A 179 -8.80 -10.77 -14.68
N ALA A 180 -8.71 -11.60 -13.64
CA ALA A 180 -8.48 -11.14 -12.28
C ALA A 180 -7.01 -10.75 -12.04
N ALA A 181 -6.07 -11.54 -12.55
CA ALA A 181 -4.65 -11.38 -12.25
C ALA A 181 -4.00 -10.19 -12.97
N ILE A 182 -4.32 -9.95 -14.23
CA ILE A 182 -3.69 -8.90 -15.04
C ILE A 182 -3.90 -7.51 -14.41
N PRO A 183 -5.13 -7.08 -14.08
CA PRO A 183 -5.35 -5.81 -13.40
C PRO A 183 -4.66 -5.77 -12.02
N ALA A 184 -4.71 -6.86 -11.26
CA ALA A 184 -4.10 -6.91 -9.94
C ALA A 184 -2.59 -6.65 -9.97
N VAL A 185 -1.86 -7.21 -10.95
CA VAL A 185 -0.42 -6.94 -11.17
C VAL A 185 -0.19 -5.47 -11.53
N ILE A 186 -1.02 -4.93 -12.44
CA ILE A 186 -0.90 -3.52 -12.86
C ILE A 186 -1.10 -2.59 -11.65
N PHE A 187 -2.13 -2.83 -10.83
CA PHE A 187 -2.43 -2.03 -9.65
C PHE A 187 -1.33 -2.15 -8.60
N TYR A 188 -0.85 -3.37 -8.34
CA TYR A 188 0.28 -3.62 -7.45
C TYR A 188 1.51 -2.79 -7.87
N ASN A 189 1.94 -2.87 -9.12
CA ASN A 189 3.10 -2.16 -9.61
C ASN A 189 2.92 -0.64 -9.56
N TYR A 190 1.73 -0.14 -9.91
CA TYR A 190 1.40 1.28 -9.83
C TYR A 190 1.52 1.81 -8.40
N PHE A 191 0.89 1.14 -7.41
CA PHE A 191 0.94 1.60 -6.03
C PHE A 191 2.31 1.40 -5.39
N ASN A 192 3.02 0.33 -5.74
CA ASN A 192 4.40 0.13 -5.27
C ASN A 192 5.30 1.32 -5.66
N THR A 193 5.18 1.79 -6.89
CA THR A 193 5.88 3.00 -7.36
C THR A 193 5.46 4.25 -6.59
N ARG A 194 4.16 4.40 -6.29
CA ARG A 194 3.65 5.54 -5.50
C ARG A 194 4.15 5.51 -4.07
N ILE A 195 4.18 4.34 -3.44
CA ILE A 195 4.71 4.16 -2.08
C ILE A 195 6.20 4.51 -2.03
N ALA A 196 7.00 3.99 -2.97
CA ALA A 196 8.42 4.30 -3.07
C ALA A 196 8.67 5.80 -3.29
N SER A 197 7.92 6.43 -4.18
CA SER A 197 8.01 7.88 -4.44
C SER A 197 7.65 8.70 -3.20
N TYR A 198 6.64 8.29 -2.43
CA TYR A 198 6.29 8.97 -1.19
C TYR A 198 7.36 8.76 -0.10
N GLY A 199 7.95 7.56 -0.01
CA GLY A 199 9.09 7.27 0.87
C GLY A 199 10.28 8.19 0.57
N ALA A 200 10.68 8.29 -0.68
CA ALA A 200 11.77 9.19 -1.09
C ALA A 200 11.47 10.67 -0.76
N ARG A 201 10.21 11.08 -0.87
CA ARG A 201 9.77 12.42 -0.44
C ARG A 201 9.90 12.62 1.07
N ALA A 202 9.56 11.61 1.86
CA ALA A 202 9.71 11.63 3.31
C ALA A 202 11.18 11.70 3.74
N ASP A 203 12.06 10.97 3.04
CA ASP A 203 13.52 11.03 3.26
C ASP A 203 14.08 12.43 2.97
N GLY A 204 13.67 13.04 1.86
CA GLY A 204 14.05 14.41 1.52
C GLY A 204 13.57 15.42 2.56
N PHE A 205 12.34 15.27 3.05
CA PHE A 205 11.78 16.10 4.10
C PHE A 205 12.51 15.91 5.44
N ASN A 206 12.88 14.67 5.80
CA ASN A 206 13.70 14.39 6.99
C ASN A 206 14.98 15.21 6.98
N ALA A 207 15.74 15.17 5.88
CA ALA A 207 16.98 15.92 5.76
C ALA A 207 16.74 17.44 5.89
N GLU A 208 15.68 17.98 5.26
CA GLU A 208 15.32 19.39 5.37
C GLU A 208 14.97 19.79 6.81
N LEU A 209 14.18 18.98 7.49
CA LEU A 209 13.72 19.18 8.85
C LEU A 209 14.88 19.17 9.84
N ILE A 210 15.75 18.16 9.78
CA ILE A 210 16.93 18.05 10.65
C ILE A 210 17.88 19.25 10.45
N ASN A 211 18.10 19.65 9.21
CA ASN A 211 18.89 20.84 8.91
C ASN A 211 18.24 22.12 9.46
N SER A 212 16.90 22.21 9.43
CA SER A 212 16.17 23.31 9.99
C SER A 212 16.30 23.36 11.53
N ILE A 213 16.09 22.23 12.20
CA ILE A 213 16.28 22.09 13.66
C ILE A 213 17.70 22.47 14.05
N SER A 214 18.70 21.92 13.35
CA SER A 214 20.12 22.22 13.62
C SER A 214 20.40 23.73 13.56
N ARG A 215 19.95 24.40 12.48
CA ARG A 215 20.14 25.87 12.36
C ARG A 215 19.42 26.68 13.43
N GLN A 216 18.26 26.21 13.88
CA GLN A 216 17.54 26.92 14.96
C GLN A 216 18.24 26.76 16.30
N LEU A 217 18.76 25.56 16.61
CA LEU A 217 19.55 25.34 17.83
C LEU A 217 20.86 26.15 17.81
N ASP A 218 21.52 26.32 16.66
CA ASP A 218 22.70 27.17 16.49
C ASP A 218 22.43 28.67 16.76
N LYS A 219 21.18 29.12 16.54
CA LYS A 219 20.77 30.49 16.83
C LYS A 219 20.36 30.72 18.28
N GLY A 220 20.38 29.68 19.13
CA GLY A 220 19.94 29.75 20.52
C GLY A 220 18.42 29.84 20.68
N ALA A 221 17.68 29.44 19.67
CA ALA A 221 16.22 29.52 19.64
C ALA A 221 15.55 28.25 20.25
#